data_d1f19eea79d31428840a42866de1a794
#
_entry.id   d1f19eea79d31428840a42866de1a794
#
_cell.length_a   1.000
_cell.length_b   1.000
_cell.length_c   1.000
_cell.angle_alpha   90.00
_cell.angle_beta   90.00
_cell.angle_gamma   90.00
#
_symmetry.space_group_name_H-M   'P 1'
#
loop_
_entity.id
_entity.type
_entity.pdbx_description
1 polymer ?
#
loop_
_entity_poly.entity_id
_entity_poly.type
_entity_poly.pdbx_seq_one_letter_code
_entity_poly.pdbx_strand_id
1 'polypeptide(L)'
;MKKIKIKFVDFNVGLGFKLEDNEIVNSLSKYYDVEICDDPDYIFYSVFGLDHLKYDCVRIFYTGECYTPDFNECDYAMGYDRLSFGDRYLRLALYRLFRFRKSYEKIINRPPFDMAYVSKKTGFCNFVYSNCFAQSVRARFFDMLSAYKRIESGGRYKNNIGGPVADKLAFQEKTKFTIAFENTSYAGYSTEKIVEAFAAGTVPIYYGDPQISQDFDTNAFVNVHDYRSLEDVIKRVQEIDNNDELYLQMLNTPPIKNPMDTSDLDAFLKNIFDQEYQKAFRRPRSHTSTDMEIFKRRYRLLEKYFFKYTRKVKNTLIRIKKGTLLWS
;
A
#
# COMPACT_ATOMS: atom_id res chain seq x y z
N MET A 1 -0.09 9.68 32.50
CA MET A 1 0.73 9.19 31.36
C MET A 1 1.74 10.28 31.00
N LYS A 2 2.92 9.92 30.46
CA LYS A 2 3.89 10.88 29.93
C LYS A 2 3.25 11.65 28.78
N LYS A 3 3.31 13.00 28.81
CA LYS A 3 2.85 13.84 27.71
C LYS A 3 3.89 13.86 26.60
N ILE A 4 3.44 13.70 25.35
CA ILE A 4 4.28 13.75 24.15
C ILE A 4 3.67 14.70 23.13
N LYS A 5 4.52 15.53 22.50
CA LYS A 5 4.12 16.49 21.47
C LYS A 5 4.51 15.97 20.09
N ILE A 6 3.53 15.74 19.25
CA ILE A 6 3.75 15.21 17.90
C ILE A 6 3.11 16.09 16.81
N LYS A 7 3.56 15.91 15.57
CA LYS A 7 2.91 16.50 14.39
C LYS A 7 3.04 15.58 13.20
N PHE A 8 2.00 15.55 12.35
CA PHE A 8 2.03 14.90 11.05
C PHE A 8 2.31 15.91 9.95
N VAL A 9 3.33 15.66 9.14
CA VAL A 9 3.82 16.58 8.11
C VAL A 9 3.95 15.83 6.78
N ASP A 10 3.65 16.50 5.68
CA ASP A 10 3.78 15.93 4.33
C ASP A 10 2.93 14.66 4.06
N PHE A 11 1.84 14.47 4.80
CA PHE A 11 0.84 13.44 4.52
C PHE A 11 -0.21 13.95 3.51
N ASN A 12 -0.76 13.04 2.73
CA ASN A 12 -1.89 13.37 1.84
C ASN A 12 -3.23 13.10 2.53
N VAL A 13 -3.72 14.09 3.27
CA VAL A 13 -5.01 14.03 3.98
C VAL A 13 -6.17 13.80 2.99
N GLY A 14 -6.06 14.31 1.76
CA GLY A 14 -7.07 14.10 0.70
C GLY A 14 -7.18 12.66 0.19
N LEU A 15 -6.23 11.79 0.50
CA LEU A 15 -6.29 10.35 0.22
C LEU A 15 -6.75 9.51 1.43
N GLY A 16 -7.37 10.13 2.42
CA GLY A 16 -8.01 9.43 3.53
C GLY A 16 -7.11 9.18 4.75
N PHE A 17 -5.91 9.77 4.82
CA PHE A 17 -5.14 9.78 6.07
C PHE A 17 -5.78 10.76 7.06
N LYS A 18 -6.17 10.25 8.22
CA LYS A 18 -6.74 11.06 9.30
C LYS A 18 -5.66 11.38 10.32
N LEU A 19 -5.53 12.64 10.70
CA LEU A 19 -4.48 13.08 11.63
C LEU A 19 -4.68 12.57 13.05
N GLU A 20 -5.94 12.47 13.50
CA GLU A 20 -6.29 12.12 14.87
C GLU A 20 -6.74 10.66 15.06
N ASP A 21 -6.99 9.95 13.96
CA ASP A 21 -7.46 8.56 13.97
C ASP A 21 -6.66 7.75 12.93
N ASN A 22 -5.50 7.28 13.34
CA ASN A 22 -4.61 6.44 12.56
C ASN A 22 -3.84 5.47 13.46
N GLU A 23 -3.14 4.53 12.85
CA GLU A 23 -2.44 3.45 13.55
C GLU A 23 -1.42 3.96 14.57
N ILE A 24 -0.74 5.08 14.25
CA ILE A 24 0.30 5.66 15.09
C ILE A 24 -0.33 6.28 16.33
N VAL A 25 -1.33 7.14 16.15
CA VAL A 25 -2.04 7.79 17.27
C VAL A 25 -2.71 6.74 18.15
N ASN A 26 -3.38 5.75 17.54
CA ASN A 26 -4.06 4.69 18.26
C ASN A 26 -3.08 3.82 19.08
N SER A 27 -1.87 3.57 18.58
CA SER A 27 -0.82 2.87 19.32
C SER A 27 -0.26 3.74 20.45
N LEU A 28 0.12 4.98 20.17
CA LEU A 28 0.68 5.90 21.15
C LEU A 28 -0.28 6.20 22.30
N SER A 29 -1.56 6.41 22.02
CA SER A 29 -2.58 6.75 23.03
C SER A 29 -2.84 5.66 24.06
N LYS A 30 -2.35 4.41 23.84
CA LYS A 30 -2.38 3.35 24.84
C LYS A 30 -1.42 3.64 26.01
N TYR A 31 -0.35 4.40 25.76
CA TYR A 31 0.78 4.54 26.68
C TYR A 31 1.08 6.00 27.06
N TYR A 32 0.68 6.97 26.22
CA TYR A 32 1.04 8.38 26.33
C TYR A 32 -0.20 9.28 26.25
N ASP A 33 -0.05 10.50 26.84
CA ASP A 33 -0.94 11.63 26.59
C ASP A 33 -0.47 12.35 25.33
N VAL A 34 -1.14 12.12 24.21
CA VAL A 34 -0.69 12.56 22.87
C VAL A 34 -1.25 13.94 22.55
N GLU A 35 -0.39 14.94 22.42
CA GLU A 35 -0.72 16.26 21.92
C GLU A 35 -0.25 16.46 20.49
N ILE A 36 -1.20 16.69 19.56
CA ILE A 36 -0.89 17.08 18.17
C ILE A 36 -0.84 18.62 18.13
N CYS A 37 0.35 19.20 17.90
CA CYS A 37 0.56 20.64 18.01
C CYS A 37 1.55 21.21 16.96
N ASP A 38 1.68 22.54 16.91
CA ASP A 38 2.54 23.24 15.96
C ASP A 38 4.00 23.33 16.42
N ASP A 39 4.28 23.16 17.71
CA ASP A 39 5.61 23.10 18.31
C ASP A 39 5.90 21.68 18.84
N PRO A 40 6.17 20.71 17.95
CA PRO A 40 6.33 19.32 18.29
C PRO A 40 7.78 18.97 18.70
N ASP A 41 7.91 17.98 19.60
CA ASP A 41 9.18 17.31 19.89
C ASP A 41 9.48 16.21 18.85
N TYR A 42 8.44 15.65 18.25
CA TYR A 42 8.53 14.58 17.25
C TYR A 42 7.62 14.87 16.06
N ILE A 43 8.11 14.64 14.85
CA ILE A 43 7.28 14.66 13.67
C ILE A 43 7.21 13.26 13.03
N PHE A 44 6.01 12.90 12.59
CA PHE A 44 5.80 11.86 11.59
C PHE A 44 5.67 12.53 10.23
N TYR A 45 6.41 12.04 9.23
CA TYR A 45 6.35 12.63 7.90
C TYR A 45 6.30 11.61 6.78
N SER A 46 5.76 12.02 5.63
CA SER A 46 5.58 11.17 4.46
C SER A 46 6.18 11.79 3.20
N VAL A 47 5.88 11.21 2.04
CA VAL A 47 6.51 11.56 0.74
C VAL A 47 5.82 12.69 -0.03
N PHE A 48 4.75 13.29 0.50
CA PHE A 48 3.95 14.26 -0.26
C PHE A 48 4.40 15.71 -0.14
N GLY A 49 5.56 15.93 0.48
CA GLY A 49 6.14 17.27 0.63
C GLY A 49 7.59 17.26 1.13
N LEU A 50 8.08 18.43 1.53
CA LEU A 50 9.38 18.63 2.14
C LEU A 50 9.28 19.55 3.37
N ASP A 51 8.09 19.67 3.96
CA ASP A 51 7.89 20.53 5.13
C ASP A 51 8.55 19.96 6.38
N HIS A 52 8.76 18.62 6.44
CA HIS A 52 9.55 17.96 7.48
C HIS A 52 10.95 18.57 7.66
N LEU A 53 11.58 19.12 6.59
CA LEU A 53 12.89 19.76 6.66
C LEU A 53 12.89 21.09 7.45
N LYS A 54 11.72 21.63 7.80
CA LYS A 54 11.61 22.85 8.63
C LYS A 54 11.74 22.57 10.12
N TYR A 55 11.63 21.32 10.54
CA TYR A 55 11.61 20.91 11.94
C TYR A 55 12.96 20.32 12.35
N ASP A 56 13.58 20.89 13.37
CA ASP A 56 14.82 20.36 13.97
C ASP A 56 14.52 19.50 15.21
N CYS A 57 13.49 18.69 15.13
CA CYS A 57 13.08 17.73 16.14
C CYS A 57 13.34 16.29 15.66
N VAL A 58 12.97 15.28 16.45
CA VAL A 58 13.05 13.88 16.04
C VAL A 58 12.09 13.63 14.89
N ARG A 59 12.60 13.07 13.77
CA ARG A 59 11.85 12.84 12.54
C ARG A 59 11.62 11.34 12.33
N ILE A 60 10.35 10.94 12.19
CA ILE A 60 9.94 9.56 11.98
C ILE A 60 9.27 9.48 10.62
N PHE A 61 9.90 8.79 9.68
CA PHE A 61 9.35 8.59 8.34
C PHE A 61 8.29 7.50 8.34
N TYR A 62 7.19 7.73 7.59
CA TYR A 62 6.17 6.73 7.35
C TYR A 62 5.45 6.97 6.01
N THR A 63 5.35 5.94 5.19
CA THR A 63 4.60 6.01 3.93
C THR A 63 3.98 4.68 3.53
N GLY A 64 2.84 4.76 2.83
CA GLY A 64 2.24 3.63 2.11
C GLY A 64 2.62 3.60 0.62
N GLU A 65 3.39 4.58 0.14
CA GLU A 65 3.88 4.63 -1.24
C GLU A 65 5.19 3.85 -1.38
N CYS A 66 5.50 3.44 -2.61
CA CYS A 66 6.74 2.72 -2.90
C CYS A 66 7.95 3.67 -2.85
N TYR A 67 8.43 3.92 -1.64
CA TYR A 67 9.55 4.82 -1.37
C TYR A 67 10.34 4.33 -0.15
N THR A 68 11.62 4.05 -0.33
CA THR A 68 12.54 3.62 0.73
C THR A 68 12.95 4.82 1.60
N PRO A 69 13.02 4.68 2.94
CA PRO A 69 13.43 5.77 3.83
C PRO A 69 14.83 6.33 3.53
N ASP A 70 14.98 7.64 3.59
CA ASP A 70 16.30 8.31 3.61
C ASP A 70 16.72 8.54 5.06
N PHE A 71 17.59 7.70 5.59
CA PHE A 71 18.09 7.78 6.96
C PHE A 71 19.07 8.93 7.19
N ASN A 72 19.38 9.72 6.18
CA ASN A 72 20.01 11.03 6.38
C ASN A 72 18.98 12.10 6.80
N GLU A 73 17.71 11.92 6.48
CA GLU A 73 16.64 12.86 6.79
C GLU A 73 15.76 12.45 7.98
N CYS A 74 15.67 11.14 8.29
CA CYS A 74 14.89 10.63 9.41
C CYS A 74 15.76 9.99 10.50
N ASP A 75 15.30 10.08 11.73
CA ASP A 75 15.87 9.36 12.87
C ASP A 75 15.37 7.91 12.88
N TYR A 76 14.08 7.72 12.62
CA TYR A 76 13.40 6.43 12.55
C TYR A 76 12.51 6.36 11.31
N ALA A 77 12.18 5.15 10.91
CA ALA A 77 11.28 4.93 9.78
C ALA A 77 10.40 3.69 9.96
N MET A 78 9.19 3.79 9.41
CA MET A 78 8.28 2.66 9.19
C MET A 78 7.99 2.57 7.70
N GLY A 79 8.12 1.39 7.13
CA GLY A 79 7.93 1.18 5.69
C GLY A 79 7.76 -0.28 5.32
N TYR A 80 7.70 -0.55 4.05
CA TYR A 80 7.48 -1.89 3.52
C TYR A 80 8.77 -2.69 3.27
N ASP A 81 9.93 -2.00 3.19
CA ASP A 81 11.20 -2.64 2.87
C ASP A 81 11.54 -3.77 3.84
N ARG A 82 12.16 -4.83 3.33
CA ARG A 82 12.74 -5.89 4.15
C ARG A 82 14.15 -5.50 4.60
N LEU A 83 14.21 -4.41 5.36
CA LEU A 83 15.43 -3.80 5.88
C LEU A 83 15.58 -4.12 7.36
N SER A 84 16.82 -4.35 7.80
CA SER A 84 17.23 -4.37 9.20
C SER A 84 18.21 -3.22 9.44
N PHE A 85 17.85 -2.29 10.32
CA PHE A 85 18.68 -1.14 10.64
C PHE A 85 18.62 -0.81 12.15
N GLY A 86 19.03 -1.74 12.97
CA GLY A 86 19.03 -1.60 14.42
C GLY A 86 17.65 -1.25 14.97
N ASP A 87 17.60 -0.22 15.85
CA ASP A 87 16.36 0.30 16.45
C ASP A 87 15.64 1.35 15.59
N ARG A 88 16.19 1.67 14.39
CA ARG A 88 15.73 2.78 13.55
C ARG A 88 14.64 2.43 12.56
N TYR A 89 14.37 1.14 12.32
CA TYR A 89 13.45 0.72 11.29
C TYR A 89 12.48 -0.36 11.74
N LEU A 90 11.19 -0.16 11.41
CA LEU A 90 10.15 -1.16 11.52
C LEU A 90 9.55 -1.47 10.14
N ARG A 91 9.53 -2.75 9.74
CA ARG A 91 8.77 -3.15 8.57
C ARG A 91 7.26 -3.15 8.89
N LEU A 92 6.55 -2.16 8.33
CA LEU A 92 5.11 -2.01 8.47
C LEU A 92 4.46 -1.96 7.07
N ALA A 93 4.23 -3.13 6.49
CA ALA A 93 3.57 -3.24 5.19
C ALA A 93 2.12 -2.72 5.26
N LEU A 94 1.67 -2.02 4.21
CA LEU A 94 0.41 -1.28 4.21
C LEU A 94 -0.82 -2.17 4.54
N TYR A 95 -0.81 -3.43 4.09
CA TYR A 95 -1.91 -4.36 4.36
C TYR A 95 -2.08 -4.70 5.85
N ARG A 96 -1.06 -4.46 6.70
CA ARG A 96 -1.09 -4.70 8.16
C ARG A 96 -1.79 -3.58 8.94
N LEU A 97 -2.16 -2.49 8.29
CA LEU A 97 -2.73 -1.32 8.96
C LEU A 97 -4.16 -1.60 9.47
N PHE A 98 -4.51 -0.93 10.57
CA PHE A 98 -5.80 -1.06 11.23
C PHE A 98 -7.00 -0.90 10.28
N ARG A 99 -6.91 0.00 9.30
CA ARG A 99 -7.96 0.23 8.29
C ARG A 99 -8.28 -1.00 7.44
N PHE A 100 -7.34 -1.97 7.32
CA PHE A 100 -7.54 -3.23 6.59
C PHE A 100 -7.87 -4.42 7.51
N ARG A 101 -7.97 -4.19 8.81
CA ARG A 101 -8.27 -5.21 9.81
C ARG A 101 -9.56 -5.97 9.52
N LYS A 102 -10.60 -5.28 9.07
CA LYS A 102 -11.87 -5.93 8.67
C LYS A 102 -11.68 -6.94 7.53
N SER A 103 -10.84 -6.63 6.55
CA SER A 103 -10.51 -7.57 5.46
C SER A 103 -9.72 -8.76 5.98
N TYR A 104 -8.77 -8.53 6.87
CA TYR A 104 -8.02 -9.59 7.54
C TYR A 104 -8.93 -10.51 8.37
N GLU A 105 -9.78 -9.95 9.23
CA GLU A 105 -10.74 -10.71 10.06
C GLU A 105 -11.69 -11.53 9.18
N LYS A 106 -12.14 -10.99 8.06
CA LYS A 106 -12.96 -11.72 7.08
C LYS A 106 -12.23 -12.91 6.48
N ILE A 107 -10.92 -12.81 6.27
CA ILE A 107 -10.11 -13.91 5.73
C ILE A 107 -9.95 -15.03 6.76
N ILE A 108 -9.58 -14.71 8.01
CA ILE A 108 -9.24 -15.71 9.02
C ILE A 108 -10.46 -16.37 9.67
N ASN A 109 -11.61 -15.67 9.71
CA ASN A 109 -12.83 -16.15 10.40
C ASN A 109 -13.85 -16.77 9.44
N ARG A 110 -13.60 -16.75 8.12
CA ARG A 110 -14.54 -17.31 7.14
C ARG A 110 -14.56 -18.85 7.24
N PRO A 111 -15.74 -19.48 7.09
CA PRO A 111 -15.81 -20.91 6.90
C PRO A 111 -15.17 -21.32 5.56
N PRO A 112 -14.77 -22.57 5.39
CA PRO A 112 -14.35 -23.09 4.09
C PRO A 112 -15.42 -22.84 3.03
N PHE A 113 -14.98 -22.49 1.82
CA PHE A 113 -15.86 -22.41 0.65
C PHE A 113 -16.22 -23.81 0.15
N ASP A 114 -17.36 -23.91 -0.48
CA ASP A 114 -17.86 -25.13 -1.13
C ASP A 114 -18.15 -24.89 -2.62
N MET A 115 -18.58 -25.93 -3.33
CA MET A 115 -18.93 -25.82 -4.75
C MET A 115 -20.15 -24.94 -4.98
N ALA A 116 -21.06 -24.82 -4.00
CA ALA A 116 -22.19 -23.91 -4.08
C ALA A 116 -21.74 -22.44 -4.06
N TYR A 117 -20.63 -22.13 -3.36
CA TYR A 117 -20.02 -20.81 -3.43
C TYR A 117 -19.39 -20.56 -4.81
N VAL A 118 -18.68 -21.54 -5.37
CA VAL A 118 -18.05 -21.42 -6.71
C VAL A 118 -19.12 -21.16 -7.77
N SER A 119 -20.23 -21.88 -7.75
CA SER A 119 -21.32 -21.75 -8.72
C SER A 119 -22.07 -20.41 -8.65
N LYS A 120 -21.94 -19.65 -7.54
CA LYS A 120 -22.51 -18.29 -7.41
C LYS A 120 -21.66 -17.21 -8.08
N LYS A 121 -20.42 -17.52 -8.50
CA LYS A 121 -19.57 -16.56 -9.20
C LYS A 121 -20.15 -16.28 -10.59
N THR A 122 -20.60 -15.05 -10.85
CA THR A 122 -21.25 -14.66 -12.11
C THR A 122 -20.27 -14.09 -13.13
N GLY A 123 -19.07 -13.70 -12.69
CA GLY A 123 -18.04 -13.10 -13.54
C GLY A 123 -16.71 -13.85 -13.47
N PHE A 124 -15.90 -13.68 -14.52
CA PHE A 124 -14.59 -14.29 -14.62
C PHE A 124 -13.57 -13.59 -13.74
N CYS A 125 -13.30 -12.31 -14.01
CA CYS A 125 -12.22 -11.56 -13.37
C CYS A 125 -12.61 -10.08 -13.22
N ASN A 126 -12.15 -9.44 -12.16
CA ASN A 126 -12.33 -8.02 -11.94
C ASN A 126 -11.02 -7.23 -11.96
N PHE A 127 -11.15 -5.92 -12.27
CA PHE A 127 -10.07 -4.95 -12.31
C PHE A 127 -10.55 -3.62 -11.73
N VAL A 128 -10.12 -3.25 -10.51
CA VAL A 128 -10.61 -2.05 -9.83
C VAL A 128 -9.48 -1.08 -9.53
N TYR A 129 -9.18 -0.22 -10.49
CA TYR A 129 -8.09 0.76 -10.39
C TYR A 129 -8.54 2.16 -10.81
N SER A 130 -8.11 3.17 -10.04
CA SER A 130 -8.26 4.58 -10.41
C SER A 130 -6.93 5.21 -10.84
N ASN A 131 -5.79 4.65 -10.37
CA ASN A 131 -4.46 5.11 -10.72
C ASN A 131 -4.01 4.59 -12.09
N CYS A 132 -3.83 5.51 -13.04
CA CYS A 132 -3.33 5.21 -14.39
C CYS A 132 -1.80 5.38 -14.54
N PHE A 133 -1.08 5.79 -13.50
CA PHE A 133 0.36 6.04 -13.52
C PHE A 133 1.22 4.85 -13.12
N ALA A 134 0.59 3.71 -12.79
CA ALA A 134 1.31 2.48 -12.48
C ALA A 134 2.11 1.95 -13.67
N GLN A 135 3.02 1.02 -13.41
CA GLN A 135 3.80 0.33 -14.44
C GLN A 135 2.91 -0.25 -15.56
N SER A 136 3.41 -0.23 -16.79
CA SER A 136 2.66 -0.65 -18.00
C SER A 136 2.23 -2.12 -17.98
N VAL A 137 2.91 -2.97 -17.19
CA VAL A 137 2.58 -4.40 -17.04
C VAL A 137 1.13 -4.61 -16.60
N ARG A 138 0.58 -3.73 -15.72
CA ARG A 138 -0.81 -3.81 -15.28
C ARG A 138 -1.80 -3.65 -16.44
N ALA A 139 -1.59 -2.65 -17.29
CA ALA A 139 -2.44 -2.41 -18.44
C ALA A 139 -2.29 -3.51 -19.50
N ARG A 140 -1.05 -3.92 -19.78
CA ARG A 140 -0.73 -4.99 -20.72
C ARG A 140 -1.37 -6.31 -20.30
N PHE A 141 -1.25 -6.68 -19.03
CA PHE A 141 -1.87 -7.92 -18.53
C PHE A 141 -3.39 -7.89 -18.63
N PHE A 142 -4.03 -6.76 -18.28
CA PHE A 142 -5.48 -6.58 -18.46
C PHE A 142 -5.89 -6.81 -19.93
N ASP A 143 -5.19 -6.19 -20.88
CA ASP A 143 -5.52 -6.30 -22.31
C ASP A 143 -5.33 -7.75 -22.82
N MET A 144 -4.25 -8.40 -22.43
CA MET A 144 -3.94 -9.79 -22.81
C MET A 144 -4.96 -10.78 -22.22
N LEU A 145 -5.28 -10.68 -20.92
CA LEU A 145 -6.24 -11.57 -20.28
C LEU A 145 -7.66 -11.33 -20.76
N SER A 146 -8.01 -10.09 -21.14
CA SER A 146 -9.31 -9.75 -21.72
C SER A 146 -9.56 -10.41 -23.09
N ALA A 147 -8.51 -10.84 -23.79
CA ALA A 147 -8.63 -11.61 -25.02
C ALA A 147 -9.14 -13.07 -24.78
N TYR A 148 -8.95 -13.59 -23.57
CA TYR A 148 -9.48 -14.89 -23.17
C TYR A 148 -10.95 -14.81 -22.75
N LYS A 149 -11.24 -14.00 -21.73
CA LYS A 149 -12.59 -13.75 -21.21
C LYS A 149 -12.74 -12.30 -20.78
N ARG A 150 -13.95 -11.75 -20.85
CA ARG A 150 -14.26 -10.40 -20.40
C ARG A 150 -13.84 -10.20 -18.95
N ILE A 151 -13.08 -9.13 -18.70
CA ILE A 151 -12.74 -8.63 -17.37
C ILE A 151 -13.66 -7.45 -17.05
N GLU A 152 -14.32 -7.47 -15.90
CA GLU A 152 -15.16 -6.37 -15.43
C GLU A 152 -14.27 -5.31 -14.75
N SER A 153 -14.21 -4.12 -15.34
CA SER A 153 -13.40 -3.02 -14.85
C SER A 153 -14.24 -1.96 -14.17
N GLY A 154 -14.19 -1.96 -12.81
CA GLY A 154 -15.00 -1.10 -11.95
C GLY A 154 -14.28 0.11 -11.36
N GLY A 155 -13.05 0.40 -11.76
CA GLY A 155 -12.31 1.60 -11.34
C GLY A 155 -12.51 2.77 -12.32
N ARG A 156 -11.78 3.88 -12.12
CA ARG A 156 -11.74 4.98 -13.09
C ARG A 156 -10.88 4.64 -14.31
N TYR A 157 -9.88 3.78 -14.14
CA TYR A 157 -8.97 3.39 -15.18
C TYR A 157 -9.51 2.17 -15.94
N LYS A 158 -9.55 2.23 -17.26
CA LYS A 158 -10.09 1.18 -18.16
C LYS A 158 -11.54 0.76 -17.81
N ASN A 159 -12.35 1.67 -17.26
CA ASN A 159 -13.73 1.37 -16.89
C ASN A 159 -14.55 0.85 -18.09
N ASN A 160 -15.30 -0.23 -17.89
CA ASN A 160 -16.15 -0.84 -18.92
C ASN A 160 -17.56 -1.23 -18.41
N ILE A 161 -17.94 -0.72 -17.24
CA ILE A 161 -19.25 -0.99 -16.60
C ILE A 161 -20.09 0.27 -16.37
N GLY A 162 -19.74 1.39 -17.01
CA GLY A 162 -20.52 2.63 -16.97
C GLY A 162 -20.15 3.59 -15.84
N GLY A 163 -19.14 3.29 -15.00
CA GLY A 163 -18.65 4.18 -13.94
C GLY A 163 -17.93 3.47 -12.82
N PRO A 164 -17.26 4.20 -11.93
CA PRO A 164 -16.60 3.63 -10.77
C PRO A 164 -17.60 2.98 -9.81
N VAL A 165 -17.29 1.79 -9.31
CA VAL A 165 -18.11 1.09 -8.32
C VAL A 165 -18.09 1.81 -6.97
N ALA A 166 -19.25 1.85 -6.30
CA ALA A 166 -19.38 2.43 -4.96
C ALA A 166 -18.80 1.49 -3.88
N ASP A 167 -19.05 0.18 -4.00
CA ASP A 167 -18.54 -0.84 -3.10
C ASP A 167 -17.61 -1.80 -3.87
N LYS A 168 -16.30 -1.63 -3.61
CA LYS A 168 -15.27 -2.43 -4.24
C LYS A 168 -15.35 -3.90 -3.84
N LEU A 169 -15.59 -4.19 -2.55
CA LEU A 169 -15.61 -5.54 -2.04
C LEU A 169 -16.78 -6.34 -2.63
N ALA A 170 -18.00 -5.78 -2.56
CA ALA A 170 -19.20 -6.40 -3.14
C ALA A 170 -19.09 -6.59 -4.66
N PHE A 171 -18.35 -5.70 -5.35
CA PHE A 171 -18.08 -5.88 -6.78
C PHE A 171 -17.12 -7.04 -7.04
N GLN A 172 -16.02 -7.12 -6.27
CA GLN A 172 -15.02 -8.18 -6.42
C GLN A 172 -15.59 -9.57 -6.09
N GLU A 173 -16.48 -9.68 -5.09
CA GLU A 173 -17.10 -10.94 -4.67
C GLU A 173 -17.83 -11.69 -5.80
N LYS A 174 -18.27 -10.99 -6.84
CA LYS A 174 -19.01 -11.57 -7.97
C LYS A 174 -18.16 -12.39 -8.93
N THR A 175 -16.84 -12.24 -8.90
CA THR A 175 -15.92 -12.83 -9.89
C THR A 175 -15.04 -13.91 -9.29
N LYS A 176 -14.55 -14.84 -10.13
CA LYS A 176 -13.60 -15.88 -9.70
C LYS A 176 -12.25 -15.28 -9.34
N PHE A 177 -11.73 -14.35 -10.16
CA PHE A 177 -10.41 -13.78 -10.02
C PHE A 177 -10.44 -12.27 -9.77
N THR A 178 -9.38 -11.77 -9.11
CA THR A 178 -9.11 -10.34 -8.96
C THR A 178 -7.69 -10.03 -9.44
N ILE A 179 -7.51 -9.10 -10.37
CA ILE A 179 -6.18 -8.58 -10.70
C ILE A 179 -5.73 -7.69 -9.55
N ALA A 180 -4.74 -8.17 -8.77
CA ALA A 180 -4.19 -7.52 -7.58
C ALA A 180 -2.74 -7.04 -7.85
N PHE A 181 -2.58 -6.18 -8.86
CA PHE A 181 -1.27 -5.64 -9.27
C PHE A 181 -0.92 -4.37 -8.50
N GLU A 182 0.24 -4.31 -7.89
CA GLU A 182 0.76 -3.11 -7.27
C GLU A 182 1.10 -2.02 -8.30
N ASN A 183 1.34 -0.80 -7.85
CA ASN A 183 1.70 0.31 -8.75
C ASN A 183 3.06 0.07 -9.41
N THR A 184 3.95 -0.64 -8.73
CA THR A 184 5.28 -1.03 -9.19
C THR A 184 5.69 -2.34 -8.52
N SER A 185 6.65 -3.06 -9.11
CA SER A 185 7.29 -4.20 -8.48
C SER A 185 8.52 -3.74 -7.69
N TYR A 186 8.53 -4.08 -6.40
CA TYR A 186 9.66 -3.83 -5.51
C TYR A 186 9.60 -4.78 -4.30
N ALA A 187 10.77 -5.25 -3.83
CA ALA A 187 10.86 -6.19 -2.71
C ALA A 187 10.23 -5.63 -1.42
N GLY A 188 9.31 -6.39 -0.84
CA GLY A 188 8.55 -5.99 0.35
C GLY A 188 7.32 -5.12 0.07
N TYR A 189 7.19 -4.52 -1.14
CA TYR A 189 6.08 -3.62 -1.45
C TYR A 189 4.80 -4.38 -1.75
N SER A 190 4.03 -4.63 -0.71
CA SER A 190 2.69 -5.22 -0.76
C SER A 190 1.70 -4.33 -0.04
N THR A 191 0.58 -4.04 -0.70
CA THR A 191 -0.44 -3.13 -0.18
C THR A 191 -1.74 -3.89 0.13
N GLU A 192 -2.83 -3.16 0.30
CA GLU A 192 -4.16 -3.73 0.56
C GLU A 192 -4.70 -4.63 -0.54
N LYS A 193 -4.19 -4.55 -1.76
CA LYS A 193 -4.80 -5.15 -2.95
C LYS A 193 -4.95 -6.66 -2.87
N ILE A 194 -3.91 -7.33 -2.39
CA ILE A 194 -3.93 -8.79 -2.24
C ILE A 194 -4.88 -9.22 -1.10
N VAL A 195 -4.88 -8.50 0.02
CA VAL A 195 -5.75 -8.80 1.17
C VAL A 195 -7.21 -8.53 0.86
N GLU A 196 -7.52 -7.45 0.15
CA GLU A 196 -8.89 -7.16 -0.29
C GLU A 196 -9.39 -8.21 -1.28
N ALA A 197 -8.55 -8.70 -2.20
CA ALA A 197 -8.91 -9.78 -3.12
C ALA A 197 -9.23 -11.09 -2.36
N PHE A 198 -8.42 -11.46 -1.37
CA PHE A 198 -8.72 -12.61 -0.50
C PHE A 198 -10.00 -12.40 0.32
N ALA A 199 -10.22 -11.22 0.88
CA ALA A 199 -11.42 -10.89 1.64
C ALA A 199 -12.69 -10.94 0.78
N ALA A 200 -12.57 -10.65 -0.52
CA ALA A 200 -13.65 -10.81 -1.50
C ALA A 200 -13.90 -12.28 -1.89
N GLY A 201 -13.16 -13.24 -1.34
CA GLY A 201 -13.30 -14.66 -1.72
C GLY A 201 -13.04 -14.88 -3.21
N THR A 202 -12.00 -14.25 -3.75
CA THR A 202 -11.50 -14.46 -5.11
C THR A 202 -10.09 -15.03 -5.05
N VAL A 203 -9.63 -15.66 -6.13
CA VAL A 203 -8.23 -16.01 -6.30
C VAL A 203 -7.49 -14.79 -6.86
N PRO A 204 -6.56 -14.17 -6.12
CA PRO A 204 -5.79 -13.05 -6.63
C PRO A 204 -4.85 -13.47 -7.77
N ILE A 205 -4.71 -12.63 -8.79
CA ILE A 205 -3.61 -12.66 -9.73
C ILE A 205 -2.71 -11.48 -9.32
N TYR A 206 -1.56 -11.79 -8.69
CA TYR A 206 -0.75 -10.80 -7.99
C TYR A 206 0.54 -10.46 -8.71
N TYR A 207 0.84 -9.16 -8.77
CA TYR A 207 2.13 -8.61 -9.20
C TYR A 207 2.53 -7.44 -8.30
N GLY A 208 3.74 -7.48 -7.74
CA GLY A 208 4.25 -6.43 -6.86
C GLY A 208 5.53 -6.86 -6.17
N ASP A 209 5.44 -7.32 -4.92
CA ASP A 209 6.57 -7.83 -4.16
C ASP A 209 7.07 -9.17 -4.73
N PRO A 210 8.29 -9.24 -5.30
CA PRO A 210 8.84 -10.52 -5.77
C PRO A 210 9.14 -11.51 -4.63
N GLN A 211 9.13 -11.05 -3.38
CA GLN A 211 9.32 -11.87 -2.18
C GLN A 211 8.01 -12.09 -1.41
N ILE A 212 6.88 -11.96 -2.07
CA ILE A 212 5.54 -12.06 -1.45
C ILE A 212 5.31 -13.38 -0.72
N SER A 213 5.99 -14.45 -1.12
CA SER A 213 5.95 -15.77 -0.48
C SER A 213 6.41 -15.78 0.98
N GLN A 214 7.09 -14.74 1.45
CA GLN A 214 7.45 -14.59 2.87
C GLN A 214 6.26 -14.18 3.74
N ASP A 215 5.26 -13.50 3.16
CA ASP A 215 4.08 -13.00 3.87
C ASP A 215 2.83 -13.85 3.61
N PHE A 216 2.70 -14.41 2.38
CA PHE A 216 1.51 -15.13 1.94
C PHE A 216 1.86 -16.52 1.37
N ASP A 217 0.91 -17.46 1.49
CA ASP A 217 1.03 -18.77 0.86
C ASP A 217 0.70 -18.68 -0.64
N THR A 218 1.70 -18.97 -1.49
CA THR A 218 1.57 -18.87 -2.95
C THR A 218 0.64 -19.93 -3.54
N ASN A 219 0.23 -20.95 -2.79
CA ASN A 219 -0.80 -21.88 -3.22
C ASN A 219 -2.21 -21.26 -3.18
N ALA A 220 -2.40 -20.11 -2.55
CA ALA A 220 -3.69 -19.41 -2.46
C ALA A 220 -3.94 -18.43 -3.62
N PHE A 221 -2.94 -18.13 -4.45
CA PHE A 221 -3.04 -17.11 -5.51
C PHE A 221 -2.09 -17.38 -6.68
N VAL A 222 -2.28 -16.69 -7.79
CA VAL A 222 -1.37 -16.74 -8.94
C VAL A 222 -0.35 -15.62 -8.79
N ASN A 223 0.89 -15.97 -8.43
CA ASN A 223 1.98 -15.01 -8.32
C ASN A 223 2.67 -14.84 -9.69
N VAL A 224 2.55 -13.65 -10.29
CA VAL A 224 3.13 -13.37 -11.62
C VAL A 224 4.64 -13.58 -11.66
N HIS A 225 5.34 -13.37 -10.54
CA HIS A 225 6.79 -13.54 -10.47
C HIS A 225 7.26 -15.00 -10.56
N ASP A 226 6.37 -15.98 -10.42
CA ASP A 226 6.70 -17.41 -10.53
C ASP A 226 6.72 -17.90 -12.00
N TYR A 227 6.37 -17.03 -12.95
CA TYR A 227 6.25 -17.36 -14.36
C TYR A 227 7.24 -16.58 -15.22
N ARG A 228 7.68 -17.18 -16.33
CA ARG A 228 8.64 -16.56 -17.25
C ARG A 228 8.04 -15.45 -18.10
N SER A 229 6.73 -15.54 -18.36
CA SER A 229 6.02 -14.58 -19.22
C SER A 229 4.60 -14.34 -18.73
N LEU A 230 3.96 -13.24 -19.17
CA LEU A 230 2.53 -12.99 -18.90
C LEU A 230 1.65 -14.01 -19.61
N GLU A 231 2.09 -14.55 -20.74
CA GLU A 231 1.42 -15.62 -21.47
C GLU A 231 1.31 -16.89 -20.63
N ASP A 232 2.35 -17.25 -19.87
CA ASP A 232 2.34 -18.42 -18.99
C ASP A 232 1.46 -18.19 -17.77
N VAL A 233 1.41 -16.96 -17.23
CA VAL A 233 0.43 -16.57 -16.19
C VAL A 233 -1.00 -16.77 -16.69
N ILE A 234 -1.30 -16.34 -17.93
CA ILE A 234 -2.63 -16.47 -18.52
C ILE A 234 -2.99 -17.94 -18.70
N LYS A 235 -2.09 -18.79 -19.16
CA LYS A 235 -2.31 -20.25 -19.25
C LYS A 235 -2.67 -20.84 -17.88
N ARG A 236 -1.95 -20.43 -16.83
CA ARG A 236 -2.28 -20.87 -15.47
C ARG A 236 -3.65 -20.41 -15.01
N VAL A 237 -4.03 -19.16 -15.29
CA VAL A 237 -5.37 -18.64 -14.98
C VAL A 237 -6.45 -19.42 -15.75
N GLN A 238 -6.20 -19.76 -17.02
CA GLN A 238 -7.13 -20.58 -17.83
C GLN A 238 -7.28 -21.99 -17.27
N GLU A 239 -6.19 -22.63 -16.82
CA GLU A 239 -6.22 -23.94 -16.18
C GLU A 239 -7.11 -23.91 -14.92
N ILE A 240 -6.90 -22.90 -14.03
CA ILE A 240 -7.69 -22.76 -12.81
C ILE A 240 -9.15 -22.42 -13.13
N ASP A 241 -9.40 -21.58 -14.13
CA ASP A 241 -10.77 -21.19 -14.53
C ASP A 241 -11.60 -22.35 -15.08
N ASN A 242 -10.94 -23.31 -15.75
CA ASN A 242 -11.58 -24.49 -16.30
C ASN A 242 -11.58 -25.71 -15.34
N ASN A 243 -11.09 -25.55 -14.11
CA ASN A 243 -11.05 -26.60 -13.10
C ASN A 243 -11.57 -26.06 -11.76
N ASP A 244 -12.84 -26.24 -11.49
CA ASP A 244 -13.50 -25.73 -10.28
C ASP A 244 -12.98 -26.38 -8.99
N GLU A 245 -12.49 -27.63 -9.05
CA GLU A 245 -11.86 -28.29 -7.89
C GLU A 245 -10.53 -27.61 -7.53
N LEU A 246 -9.68 -27.33 -8.52
CA LEU A 246 -8.43 -26.59 -8.34
C LEU A 246 -8.71 -25.17 -7.85
N TYR A 247 -9.71 -24.49 -8.42
CA TYR A 247 -10.12 -23.17 -7.98
C TYR A 247 -10.58 -23.18 -6.51
N LEU A 248 -11.41 -24.16 -6.11
CA LEU A 248 -11.87 -24.32 -4.74
C LEU A 248 -10.73 -24.64 -3.77
N GLN A 249 -9.78 -25.47 -4.18
CA GLN A 249 -8.58 -25.76 -3.39
C GLN A 249 -7.79 -24.48 -3.11
N MET A 250 -7.55 -23.64 -4.12
CA MET A 250 -6.85 -22.36 -3.95
C MET A 250 -7.60 -21.41 -3.03
N LEU A 251 -8.94 -21.31 -3.18
CA LEU A 251 -9.78 -20.50 -2.29
C LEU A 251 -9.69 -20.91 -0.82
N ASN A 252 -9.58 -22.21 -0.56
CA ASN A 252 -9.55 -22.77 0.80
C ASN A 252 -8.14 -22.83 1.40
N THR A 253 -7.11 -22.57 0.63
CA THR A 253 -5.75 -22.44 1.16
C THR A 253 -5.66 -21.20 2.05
N PRO A 254 -5.26 -21.34 3.34
CA PRO A 254 -5.05 -20.20 4.21
C PRO A 254 -3.96 -19.28 3.65
N PRO A 255 -4.29 -18.03 3.24
CA PRO A 255 -3.33 -17.25 2.48
C PRO A 255 -2.28 -16.55 3.34
N ILE A 256 -2.56 -16.29 4.63
CA ILE A 256 -1.73 -15.45 5.49
C ILE A 256 -0.82 -16.34 6.34
N LYS A 257 0.50 -16.18 6.18
CA LYS A 257 1.49 -16.95 6.93
C LYS A 257 1.73 -16.40 8.34
N ASN A 258 1.73 -15.07 8.45
CA ASN A 258 2.02 -14.39 9.71
C ASN A 258 0.78 -13.64 10.18
N PRO A 259 0.33 -13.85 11.43
CA PRO A 259 -0.78 -13.07 11.99
C PRO A 259 -0.54 -11.57 11.88
N MET A 260 -1.61 -10.80 11.66
CA MET A 260 -1.55 -9.34 11.75
C MET A 260 -1.48 -8.95 13.22
N ASP A 261 -0.29 -8.97 13.79
CA ASP A 261 0.02 -8.45 15.11
C ASP A 261 0.58 -7.03 14.97
N THR A 262 0.11 -6.12 15.81
CA THR A 262 0.60 -4.73 15.90
C THR A 262 1.48 -4.50 17.14
N SER A 263 1.81 -5.54 17.89
CA SER A 263 2.67 -5.44 19.06
C SER A 263 4.08 -4.93 18.72
N ASP A 264 4.55 -5.24 17.51
CA ASP A 264 5.82 -4.73 16.98
C ASP A 264 5.78 -3.21 16.76
N LEU A 265 4.64 -2.64 16.32
CA LEU A 265 4.44 -1.20 16.22
C LEU A 265 4.44 -0.54 17.61
N ASP A 266 3.71 -1.13 18.56
CA ASP A 266 3.69 -0.66 19.94
C ASP A 266 5.10 -0.67 20.54
N ALA A 267 5.86 -1.76 20.37
CA ALA A 267 7.24 -1.89 20.84
C ALA A 267 8.19 -0.89 20.19
N PHE A 268 8.08 -0.70 18.86
CA PHE A 268 8.89 0.27 18.12
C PHE A 268 8.64 1.70 18.59
N LEU A 269 7.37 2.10 18.72
CA LEU A 269 7.02 3.43 19.21
C LEU A 269 7.46 3.62 20.66
N LYS A 270 7.29 2.64 21.55
CA LYS A 270 7.79 2.70 22.92
C LYS A 270 9.31 2.88 22.97
N ASN A 271 10.08 2.18 22.15
CA ASN A 271 11.51 2.36 22.06
C ASN A 271 11.89 3.83 21.72
N ILE A 272 11.12 4.51 20.88
CA ILE A 272 11.35 5.92 20.54
C ILE A 272 10.97 6.86 21.68
N PHE A 273 9.80 6.66 22.29
CA PHE A 273 9.20 7.65 23.20
C PHE A 273 9.52 7.41 24.69
N ASP A 274 9.99 6.22 25.08
CA ASP A 274 10.36 5.92 26.49
C ASP A 274 11.76 6.47 26.84
N GLN A 275 12.64 6.68 25.85
CA GLN A 275 13.98 7.20 26.08
C GLN A 275 13.98 8.72 26.36
N GLU A 276 15.08 9.23 26.86
CA GLU A 276 15.31 10.69 26.98
C GLU A 276 15.31 11.32 25.58
N TYR A 277 14.66 12.47 25.44
CA TYR A 277 14.48 13.14 24.15
C TYR A 277 15.77 13.32 23.35
N GLN A 278 16.86 13.75 24.03
CA GLN A 278 18.16 13.97 23.35
C GLN A 278 18.78 12.66 22.83
N LYS A 279 18.44 11.53 23.45
CA LYS A 279 18.90 10.20 23.01
C LYS A 279 18.06 9.62 21.87
N ALA A 280 16.95 10.25 21.52
CA ALA A 280 16.10 9.80 20.41
C ALA A 280 16.62 10.21 19.03
N PHE A 281 17.55 11.14 18.94
CA PHE A 281 18.16 11.52 17.67
C PHE A 281 19.10 10.44 17.15
N ARG A 282 18.93 10.06 15.86
CA ARG A 282 19.70 9.01 15.18
C ARG A 282 20.30 9.45 13.86
N ARG A 283 19.69 10.46 13.18
CA ARG A 283 20.18 10.92 11.89
C ARG A 283 21.51 11.67 12.04
N PRO A 284 22.40 11.61 11.02
CA PRO A 284 23.61 12.40 11.04
C PRO A 284 23.26 13.89 10.98
N ARG A 285 23.96 14.69 11.81
CA ARG A 285 23.85 16.16 11.88
C ARG A 285 25.19 16.79 11.47
N SER A 286 25.76 16.29 10.36
CA SER A 286 27.00 16.78 9.78
C SER A 286 26.77 18.03 8.93
N HIS A 287 27.85 18.76 8.62
CA HIS A 287 27.83 19.89 7.70
C HIS A 287 27.23 19.45 6.32
N THR A 288 27.69 18.33 5.79
CA THR A 288 27.21 17.80 4.51
C THR A 288 25.71 17.49 4.51
N SER A 289 25.17 16.91 5.59
CA SER A 289 23.73 16.63 5.69
C SER A 289 22.91 17.92 5.73
N THR A 290 23.42 18.95 6.44
CA THR A 290 22.79 20.27 6.50
C THR A 290 22.76 20.95 5.12
N ASP A 291 23.86 20.89 4.37
CA ASP A 291 23.92 21.46 3.02
C ASP A 291 22.94 20.80 2.06
N MET A 292 22.81 19.48 2.13
CA MET A 292 21.83 18.73 1.33
C MET A 292 20.39 19.10 1.68
N GLU A 293 20.06 19.29 2.96
CA GLU A 293 18.75 19.79 3.37
C GLU A 293 18.47 21.21 2.84
N ILE A 294 19.45 22.10 2.88
CA ILE A 294 19.34 23.47 2.34
C ILE A 294 19.11 23.41 0.83
N PHE A 295 19.85 22.56 0.12
CA PHE A 295 19.66 22.35 -1.31
C PHE A 295 18.25 21.85 -1.63
N LYS A 296 17.75 20.84 -0.95
CA LYS A 296 16.40 20.30 -1.13
C LYS A 296 15.32 21.35 -0.86
N ARG A 297 15.49 22.18 0.18
CA ARG A 297 14.57 23.31 0.48
C ARG A 297 14.55 24.34 -0.66
N ARG A 298 15.69 24.69 -1.22
CA ARG A 298 15.78 25.62 -2.37
C ARG A 298 15.15 25.04 -3.62
N TYR A 299 15.43 23.78 -3.91
CA TYR A 299 14.82 23.07 -5.04
C TYR A 299 13.29 23.04 -4.95
N ARG A 300 12.73 22.83 -3.75
CA ARG A 300 11.29 22.88 -3.52
C ARG A 300 10.66 24.22 -3.85
N LEU A 301 11.33 25.32 -3.55
CA LEU A 301 10.84 26.64 -3.91
C LEU A 301 10.74 26.77 -5.45
N LEU A 302 11.77 26.32 -6.16
CA LEU A 302 11.76 26.28 -7.62
C LEU A 302 10.62 25.38 -8.15
N GLU A 303 10.44 24.20 -7.58
CA GLU A 303 9.35 23.29 -7.95
C GLU A 303 7.96 23.94 -7.75
N LYS A 304 7.74 24.58 -6.60
CA LYS A 304 6.47 25.23 -6.27
C LYS A 304 6.11 26.33 -7.27
N TYR A 305 7.08 27.14 -7.70
CA TYR A 305 6.82 28.32 -8.51
C TYR A 305 6.97 28.07 -10.02
N PHE A 306 7.86 27.15 -10.45
CA PHE A 306 8.17 26.95 -11.87
C PHE A 306 7.69 25.61 -12.44
N PHE A 307 7.78 24.50 -11.67
CA PHE A 307 7.52 23.16 -12.21
C PHE A 307 6.13 22.61 -11.88
N LYS A 308 5.44 23.15 -10.88
CA LYS A 308 4.11 22.65 -10.48
C LYS A 308 3.10 22.73 -11.63
N TYR A 309 3.12 23.81 -12.40
CA TYR A 309 2.18 24.02 -13.50
C TYR A 309 2.45 23.06 -14.66
N THR A 310 3.70 22.92 -15.08
CA THR A 310 4.08 22.02 -16.18
C THR A 310 3.78 20.57 -15.85
N ARG A 311 4.01 20.14 -14.59
CA ARG A 311 3.66 18.80 -14.11
C ARG A 311 2.15 18.58 -14.13
N LYS A 312 1.35 19.55 -13.69
CA LYS A 312 -0.11 19.47 -13.73
C LYS A 312 -0.61 19.27 -15.15
N VAL A 313 -0.12 20.06 -16.10
CA VAL A 313 -0.48 19.94 -17.53
C VAL A 313 -0.09 18.56 -18.06
N LYS A 314 1.15 18.12 -17.84
CA LYS A 314 1.63 16.79 -18.25
C LYS A 314 0.75 15.67 -17.71
N ASN A 315 0.41 15.70 -16.42
CA ASN A 315 -0.42 14.68 -15.77
C ASN A 315 -1.85 14.68 -16.32
N THR A 316 -2.41 15.87 -16.62
CA THR A 316 -3.73 16.00 -17.25
C THR A 316 -3.73 15.35 -18.64
N LEU A 317 -2.72 15.63 -19.47
CA LEU A 317 -2.59 15.00 -20.78
C LEU A 317 -2.46 13.47 -20.70
N ILE A 318 -1.71 12.95 -19.73
CA ILE A 318 -1.62 11.49 -19.51
C ILE A 318 -2.99 10.91 -19.12
N ARG A 319 -3.75 11.58 -18.25
CA ARG A 319 -5.10 11.15 -17.84
C ARG A 319 -6.07 11.15 -19.02
N ILE A 320 -6.03 12.19 -19.87
CA ILE A 320 -6.84 12.24 -21.10
C ILE A 320 -6.49 11.05 -22.00
N LYS A 321 -5.21 10.85 -22.31
CA LYS A 321 -4.74 9.76 -23.17
C LYS A 321 -5.14 8.38 -22.64
N LYS A 322 -5.22 8.21 -21.32
CA LYS A 322 -5.58 6.94 -20.66
C LYS A 322 -7.07 6.84 -20.28
N GLY A 323 -7.91 7.79 -20.73
CA GLY A 323 -9.36 7.75 -20.53
C GLY A 323 -9.85 7.89 -19.09
N THR A 324 -9.00 8.39 -18.15
CA THR A 324 -9.36 8.51 -16.73
C THR A 324 -9.95 9.85 -16.34
N LEU A 325 -9.96 10.83 -17.24
CA LEU A 325 -10.48 12.18 -16.95
C LEU A 325 -12.01 12.23 -16.95
N LEU A 326 -12.68 11.27 -17.62
CA LEU A 326 -14.14 11.21 -17.71
C LEU A 326 -14.83 10.93 -16.38
N TRP A 327 -14.09 10.48 -15.36
CA TRP A 327 -14.60 10.07 -14.06
C TRP A 327 -14.04 10.89 -12.89
N SER A 328 -13.49 12.08 -13.16
CA SER A 328 -12.91 12.96 -12.13
C SER A 328 -13.93 13.84 -11.46
#